data_5492fafdbfd9f67a6424f4a4533e1f9c
#
_entry.id   5492fafdbfd9f67a6424f4a4533e1f9c
#
_cell.length_a   1.000
_cell.length_b   1.000
_cell.length_c   1.000
_cell.angle_alpha   90.00
_cell.angle_beta   90.00
_cell.angle_gamma   90.00
#
_symmetry.space_group_name_H-M   'P 1'
#
loop_
_entity.id
_entity.type
_entity.pdbx_description
1 polymer ?
#
loop_
_entity_poly.entity_id
_entity_poly.type
_entity_poly.pdbx_seq_one_letter_code
_entity_poly.pdbx_strand_id
1 'polypeptide(L)'
;MKKILIFTLFCLFLIPINKVYSETNLAEGAKSAILIEASTGEILYQKNAYEKLPPASMTKMMSMLLIMEEIEKGNLKWDEMITASDKAASMGGSQIFLKAGEKMSTTDMLKGISIASGNELAVSIKQS
;
A
#
# COMPACT_ATOMS: atom_id res chain seq x y z
N MET A 1 28.58 -6.83 58.45
CA MET A 1 27.29 -7.36 57.96
C MET A 1 26.41 -6.29 57.32
N LYS A 2 26.09 -5.14 57.97
CA LYS A 2 25.24 -4.07 57.38
C LYS A 2 25.73 -3.51 56.03
N LYS A 3 27.07 -3.31 55.86
CA LYS A 3 27.67 -2.77 54.62
C LYS A 3 27.58 -3.74 53.45
N ILE A 4 27.63 -5.06 53.70
CA ILE A 4 27.49 -6.09 52.68
C ILE A 4 26.03 -6.16 52.22
N LEU A 5 25.08 -6.06 53.14
CA LEU A 5 23.67 -6.05 52.84
C LEU A 5 23.24 -4.86 51.95
N ILE A 6 23.78 -3.66 52.22
CA ILE A 6 23.53 -2.46 51.42
C ILE A 6 24.13 -2.59 50.04
N PHE A 7 25.32 -3.16 49.91
CA PHE A 7 25.97 -3.37 48.62
C PHE A 7 25.21 -4.40 47.75
N THR A 8 24.69 -5.49 48.36
CA THR A 8 23.87 -6.49 47.65
C THR A 8 22.54 -5.89 47.19
N LEU A 9 21.91 -5.06 48.00
CA LEU A 9 20.69 -4.36 47.65
C LEU A 9 20.89 -3.37 46.51
N PHE A 10 22.01 -2.66 46.49
CA PHE A 10 22.37 -1.75 45.40
C PHE A 10 22.66 -2.47 44.09
N CYS A 11 23.33 -3.64 44.13
CA CYS A 11 23.53 -4.47 42.92
C CYS A 11 22.22 -5.03 42.32
N LEU A 12 21.21 -5.28 43.14
CA LEU A 12 19.89 -5.73 42.63
C LEU A 12 19.18 -4.65 41.80
N PHE A 13 19.42 -3.36 42.11
CA PHE A 13 18.83 -2.23 41.34
C PHE A 13 19.54 -1.98 40.01
N LEU A 14 20.70 -2.57 39.77
CA LEU A 14 21.45 -2.44 38.51
C LEU A 14 21.12 -3.52 37.48
N ILE A 15 20.22 -4.47 37.80
CA ILE A 15 19.78 -5.47 36.83
C ILE A 15 18.86 -4.76 35.82
N PRO A 16 19.28 -4.64 34.53
CA PRO A 16 18.41 -4.07 33.52
C PRO A 16 17.17 -4.96 33.39
N ILE A 17 16.00 -4.41 33.69
CA ILE A 17 14.73 -5.07 33.41
C ILE A 17 14.56 -5.03 31.89
N ASN A 18 15.05 -6.06 31.22
CA ASN A 18 14.72 -6.25 29.82
C ASN A 18 13.22 -6.50 29.73
N LYS A 19 12.49 -5.56 29.14
CA LYS A 19 11.09 -5.79 28.75
C LYS A 19 11.10 -6.91 27.74
N VAL A 20 10.70 -8.12 28.17
CA VAL A 20 10.39 -9.22 27.26
C VAL A 20 9.10 -8.84 26.57
N TYR A 21 9.20 -8.24 25.39
CA TYR A 21 8.08 -8.14 24.49
C TYR A 21 7.82 -9.56 23.96
N SER A 22 6.71 -10.17 24.37
CA SER A 22 6.17 -11.31 23.65
C SER A 22 5.81 -10.83 22.27
N GLU A 23 6.57 -11.23 21.25
CA GLU A 23 6.20 -10.99 19.85
C GLU A 23 4.91 -11.77 19.58
N THR A 24 3.77 -11.13 19.85
CA THR A 24 2.49 -11.67 19.41
C THR A 24 2.48 -11.56 17.89
N ASN A 25 2.50 -12.71 17.20
CA ASN A 25 2.44 -12.73 15.75
C ASN A 25 1.02 -12.36 15.29
N LEU A 26 0.77 -11.06 15.13
CA LEU A 26 -0.53 -10.51 14.72
C LEU A 26 -0.91 -10.86 13.28
N ALA A 27 0.04 -11.33 12.48
CA ALA A 27 -0.14 -11.59 11.04
C ALA A 27 0.44 -12.94 10.65
N GLU A 28 -0.01 -14.02 11.30
CA GLU A 28 0.56 -15.38 11.15
C GLU A 28 0.54 -15.85 9.69
N GLY A 29 -0.59 -15.65 8.99
CA GLY A 29 -0.76 -16.06 7.59
C GLY A 29 -0.15 -15.12 6.54
N ALA A 30 0.37 -13.95 6.94
CA ALA A 30 0.96 -13.00 6.01
C ALA A 30 2.47 -13.23 5.84
N LYS A 31 3.00 -13.08 4.62
CA LYS A 31 4.45 -13.08 4.35
C LYS A 31 5.12 -11.83 4.92
N SER A 32 4.47 -10.69 4.79
CA SER A 32 4.90 -9.39 5.30
C SER A 32 3.71 -8.65 5.87
N ALA A 33 3.93 -7.87 6.93
CA ALA A 33 2.91 -7.02 7.53
C ALA A 33 3.55 -5.81 8.21
N ILE A 34 2.82 -4.71 8.23
CA ILE A 34 3.15 -3.52 9.00
C ILE A 34 1.87 -2.90 9.57
N LEU A 35 1.91 -2.50 10.82
CA LEU A 35 0.85 -1.72 11.48
C LEU A 35 1.45 -0.40 11.94
N ILE A 36 0.84 0.68 11.49
CA ILE A 36 1.31 2.04 11.78
C ILE A 36 0.18 2.82 12.45
N GLU A 37 0.49 3.56 13.49
CA GLU A 37 -0.42 4.53 14.06
C GLU A 37 -0.58 5.71 13.08
N ALA A 38 -1.82 6.01 12.68
CA ALA A 38 -2.09 6.90 11.55
C ALA A 38 -1.73 8.37 11.81
N SER A 39 -1.81 8.83 13.06
CA SER A 39 -1.58 10.23 13.44
C SER A 39 -0.09 10.54 13.66
N THR A 40 0.69 9.58 14.14
CA THR A 40 2.10 9.76 14.51
C THR A 40 3.08 9.13 13.52
N GLY A 41 2.64 8.14 12.73
CA GLY A 41 3.51 7.32 11.90
C GLY A 41 4.32 6.28 12.69
N GLU A 42 4.05 6.10 13.99
CA GLU A 42 4.73 5.11 14.82
C GLU A 42 4.41 3.69 14.36
N ILE A 43 5.44 2.87 14.21
CA ILE A 43 5.30 1.45 13.85
C ILE A 43 4.94 0.66 15.11
N LEU A 44 3.70 0.18 15.17
CA LEU A 44 3.18 -0.61 16.29
C LEU A 44 3.49 -2.11 16.14
N TYR A 45 3.61 -2.59 14.91
CA TYR A 45 3.98 -3.96 14.59
C TYR A 45 4.60 -4.04 13.21
N GLN A 46 5.58 -4.91 13.03
CA GLN A 46 6.13 -5.22 11.72
C GLN A 46 6.59 -6.68 11.63
N LYS A 47 6.40 -7.26 10.45
CA LYS A 47 6.86 -8.58 10.06
C LYS A 47 7.38 -8.49 8.63
N ASN A 48 8.67 -8.72 8.41
CA ASN A 48 9.31 -8.65 7.10
C ASN A 48 8.91 -7.39 6.29
N ALA A 49 8.72 -6.24 6.95
CA ALA A 49 8.13 -5.03 6.37
C ALA A 49 8.93 -4.46 5.20
N TYR A 50 10.20 -4.80 5.09
CA TYR A 50 11.11 -4.36 4.02
C TYR A 50 11.33 -5.41 2.93
N GLU A 51 10.66 -6.56 3.03
CA GLU A 51 10.74 -7.60 2.00
C GLU A 51 10.04 -7.12 0.73
N LYS A 52 10.74 -7.23 -0.42
CA LYS A 52 10.18 -6.86 -1.73
C LYS A 52 9.24 -7.94 -2.22
N LEU A 53 7.95 -7.70 -2.09
CA LEU A 53 6.88 -8.59 -2.52
C LEU A 53 6.03 -7.92 -3.62
N PRO A 54 5.43 -8.69 -4.54
CA PRO A 54 4.48 -8.16 -5.50
C PRO A 54 3.26 -7.59 -4.78
N PRO A 55 2.96 -6.28 -4.91
CA PRO A 55 1.86 -5.65 -4.17
C PRO A 55 0.48 -5.89 -4.80
N ALA A 56 0.41 -6.68 -5.89
CA ALA A 56 -0.82 -6.95 -6.64
C ALA A 56 -1.56 -5.63 -6.99
N SER A 57 -2.87 -5.57 -6.79
CA SER A 57 -3.69 -4.40 -7.14
C SER A 57 -3.40 -3.14 -6.32
N MET A 58 -2.63 -3.21 -5.23
CA MET A 58 -2.16 -2.00 -4.55
C MET A 58 -1.29 -1.11 -5.45
N THR A 59 -0.67 -1.67 -6.50
CA THR A 59 0.01 -0.91 -7.56
C THR A 59 -0.88 0.18 -8.17
N LYS A 60 -2.20 -0.03 -8.22
CA LYS A 60 -3.16 0.93 -8.77
C LYS A 60 -3.29 2.22 -7.94
N MET A 61 -2.92 2.18 -6.66
CA MET A 61 -2.84 3.39 -5.84
C MET A 61 -1.83 4.38 -6.45
N MET A 62 -0.66 3.88 -6.87
CA MET A 62 0.34 4.70 -7.57
C MET A 62 -0.15 5.13 -8.94
N SER A 63 -0.82 4.25 -9.69
CA SER A 63 -1.38 4.62 -11.00
C SER A 63 -2.41 5.75 -10.87
N MET A 64 -3.32 5.66 -9.89
CA MET A 64 -4.29 6.72 -9.63
C MET A 64 -3.63 8.03 -9.21
N LEU A 65 -2.61 7.97 -8.35
CA LEU A 65 -1.85 9.15 -7.95
C LEU A 65 -1.24 9.86 -9.17
N LEU A 66 -0.56 9.13 -10.05
CA LEU A 66 0.04 9.69 -11.26
C LEU A 66 -1.01 10.29 -12.21
N ILE A 67 -2.17 9.64 -12.35
CA ILE A 67 -3.29 10.17 -13.15
C ILE A 67 -3.80 11.50 -12.55
N MET A 68 -3.97 11.54 -11.23
CA MET A 68 -4.41 12.74 -10.53
C MET A 68 -3.41 13.89 -10.70
N GLU A 69 -2.11 13.62 -10.66
CA GLU A 69 -1.07 14.59 -10.92
C GLU A 69 -1.13 15.14 -12.36
N GLU A 70 -1.38 14.28 -13.35
CA GLU A 70 -1.52 14.74 -14.75
C GLU A 70 -2.79 15.58 -14.95
N ILE A 71 -3.87 15.30 -14.24
CA ILE A 71 -5.08 16.14 -14.22
C ILE A 71 -4.77 17.49 -13.56
N GLU A 72 -4.05 17.50 -12.45
CA GLU A 72 -3.68 18.74 -11.74
C GLU A 72 -2.77 19.63 -12.59
N LYS A 73 -1.85 19.03 -13.35
CA LYS A 73 -0.99 19.75 -14.33
C LYS A 73 -1.75 20.25 -15.55
N GLY A 74 -2.99 19.80 -15.77
CA GLY A 74 -3.80 20.14 -16.94
C GLY A 74 -3.46 19.34 -18.20
N ASN A 75 -2.63 18.32 -18.10
CA ASN A 75 -2.28 17.43 -19.22
C ASN A 75 -3.40 16.43 -19.55
N LEU A 76 -4.27 16.15 -18.58
CA LEU A 76 -5.42 15.26 -18.70
C LEU A 76 -6.65 15.95 -18.10
N LYS A 77 -7.84 15.76 -18.67
CA LYS A 77 -9.08 16.33 -18.14
C LYS A 77 -10.00 15.26 -17.59
N TRP A 78 -10.81 15.61 -16.58
CA TRP A 78 -11.78 14.71 -15.95
C TRP A 78 -12.82 14.13 -16.94
N ASP A 79 -13.24 14.94 -17.89
CA ASP A 79 -14.25 14.62 -18.92
C ASP A 79 -13.64 14.14 -20.24
N GLU A 80 -12.32 14.05 -20.32
CA GLU A 80 -11.64 13.58 -21.53
C GLU A 80 -12.01 12.15 -21.85
N MET A 81 -12.38 11.92 -23.12
CA MET A 81 -12.77 10.59 -23.62
C MET A 81 -11.55 9.82 -24.11
N ILE A 82 -11.15 8.82 -23.33
CA ILE A 82 -10.00 7.96 -23.61
C ILE A 82 -10.46 6.72 -24.35
N THR A 83 -9.77 6.38 -25.43
CA THR A 83 -10.06 5.17 -26.23
C THR A 83 -9.23 4.00 -25.73
N ALA A 84 -9.88 2.87 -25.45
CA ALA A 84 -9.18 1.64 -25.11
C ALA A 84 -8.42 1.09 -26.31
N SER A 85 -7.14 0.84 -26.15
CA SER A 85 -6.32 0.18 -27.18
C SER A 85 -6.53 -1.34 -27.17
N ASP A 86 -6.10 -2.02 -28.25
CA ASP A 86 -6.07 -3.49 -28.30
C ASP A 86 -5.27 -4.07 -27.11
N LYS A 87 -4.16 -3.45 -26.77
CA LYS A 87 -3.32 -3.85 -25.64
C LYS A 87 -4.09 -3.72 -24.31
N ALA A 88 -4.78 -2.60 -24.11
CA ALA A 88 -5.57 -2.40 -22.90
C ALA A 88 -6.68 -3.45 -22.79
N ALA A 89 -7.46 -3.63 -23.85
CA ALA A 89 -8.53 -4.61 -23.90
C ALA A 89 -8.08 -6.08 -23.73
N SER A 90 -6.81 -6.38 -24.05
CA SER A 90 -6.22 -7.72 -23.86
C SER A 90 -5.67 -7.99 -22.46
N MET A 91 -5.72 -7.02 -21.55
CA MET A 91 -5.20 -7.19 -20.19
C MET A 91 -6.01 -8.24 -19.42
N GLY A 92 -5.30 -9.17 -18.78
CA GLY A 92 -5.91 -10.15 -17.88
C GLY A 92 -6.15 -9.61 -16.47
N GLY A 93 -6.70 -10.44 -15.60
CA GLY A 93 -6.99 -10.13 -14.20
C GLY A 93 -8.30 -9.40 -14.00
N SER A 94 -8.41 -8.50 -13.02
CA SER A 94 -9.62 -7.73 -12.76
C SER A 94 -9.91 -6.75 -13.89
N GLN A 95 -11.13 -6.80 -14.45
CA GLN A 95 -11.55 -6.05 -15.61
C GLN A 95 -13.01 -5.60 -15.48
N ILE A 96 -13.39 -4.56 -16.22
CA ILE A 96 -14.77 -4.20 -16.51
C ILE A 96 -15.16 -4.58 -17.97
N PHE A 97 -14.25 -5.28 -18.67
CA PHE A 97 -14.41 -5.79 -20.04
C PHE A 97 -14.58 -4.71 -21.11
N LEU A 98 -13.82 -3.62 -20.98
CA LEU A 98 -13.78 -2.57 -22.01
C LEU A 98 -13.13 -3.13 -23.28
N LYS A 99 -13.84 -3.01 -24.40
CA LYS A 99 -13.38 -3.52 -25.71
C LYS A 99 -12.44 -2.53 -26.37
N ALA A 100 -11.59 -3.04 -27.25
CA ALA A 100 -10.76 -2.19 -28.09
C ALA A 100 -11.61 -1.21 -28.93
N GLY A 101 -11.21 0.04 -28.95
CA GLY A 101 -11.95 1.11 -29.63
C GLY A 101 -13.10 1.71 -28.82
N GLU A 102 -13.53 1.12 -27.73
CA GLU A 102 -14.50 1.72 -26.82
C GLU A 102 -13.90 2.94 -26.11
N LYS A 103 -14.77 3.91 -25.84
CA LYS A 103 -14.37 5.17 -25.19
C LYS A 103 -15.05 5.31 -23.85
N MET A 104 -14.29 5.80 -22.87
CA MET A 104 -14.79 6.09 -21.53
C MET A 104 -14.14 7.37 -21.01
N SER A 105 -14.87 8.13 -20.19
CA SER A 105 -14.29 9.35 -19.58
C SER A 105 -13.21 8.99 -18.57
N THR A 106 -12.23 9.89 -18.41
CA THR A 106 -11.18 9.77 -17.35
C THR A 106 -11.81 9.52 -15.99
N THR A 107 -12.88 10.25 -15.66
CA THR A 107 -13.62 10.09 -14.40
C THR A 107 -14.15 8.67 -14.23
N ASP A 108 -14.79 8.11 -15.24
CA ASP A 108 -15.37 6.77 -15.13
C ASP A 108 -14.29 5.67 -15.17
N MET A 109 -13.21 5.89 -15.90
CA MET A 109 -12.04 5.01 -15.82
C MET A 109 -11.43 4.99 -14.42
N LEU A 110 -11.26 6.15 -13.76
CA LEU A 110 -10.77 6.21 -12.38
C LEU A 110 -11.70 5.50 -11.40
N LYS A 111 -13.01 5.65 -11.55
CA LYS A 111 -13.99 4.88 -10.76
C LYS A 111 -13.83 3.37 -11.00
N GLY A 112 -13.69 2.95 -12.26
CA GLY A 112 -13.47 1.55 -12.60
C GLY A 112 -12.16 0.98 -12.03
N ILE A 113 -11.09 1.78 -12.01
CA ILE A 113 -9.82 1.40 -11.37
C ILE A 113 -10.00 1.24 -9.86
N SER A 114 -10.64 2.21 -9.20
CA SER A 114 -10.77 2.21 -7.73
C SER A 114 -11.75 1.16 -7.21
N ILE A 115 -12.85 0.93 -7.89
CA ILE A 115 -13.95 0.06 -7.44
C ILE A 115 -13.77 -1.37 -7.93
N ALA A 116 -13.55 -1.53 -9.24
CA ALA A 116 -13.43 -2.85 -9.88
C ALA A 116 -11.98 -3.31 -10.08
N SER A 117 -11.02 -2.45 -9.76
CA SER A 117 -9.60 -2.75 -9.98
C SER A 117 -9.25 -3.05 -11.45
N GLY A 118 -9.95 -2.41 -12.42
CA GLY A 118 -9.81 -2.65 -13.85
C GLY A 118 -8.39 -2.42 -14.36
N ASN A 119 -7.76 -3.48 -14.88
CA ASN A 119 -6.39 -3.41 -15.40
C ASN A 119 -6.33 -2.66 -16.72
N GLU A 120 -7.29 -2.94 -17.61
CA GLU A 120 -7.40 -2.31 -18.91
C GLU A 120 -7.56 -0.79 -18.83
N LEU A 121 -8.23 -0.29 -17.78
CA LEU A 121 -8.46 1.14 -17.59
C LEU A 121 -7.17 1.88 -17.26
N ALA A 122 -6.36 1.32 -16.36
CA ALA A 122 -5.06 1.89 -16.00
C ALA A 122 -4.11 1.92 -17.21
N VAL A 123 -4.16 0.90 -18.07
CA VAL A 123 -3.36 0.83 -19.30
C VAL A 123 -3.89 1.80 -20.35
N SER A 124 -5.22 1.97 -20.49
CA SER A 124 -5.80 2.95 -21.42
C SER A 124 -5.37 4.37 -21.11
N ILE A 125 -5.47 4.80 -19.85
CA ILE A 125 -5.07 6.16 -19.43
C ILE A 125 -3.57 6.38 -19.63
N LYS A 126 -2.73 5.38 -19.35
CA LYS A 126 -1.29 5.49 -19.55
C LYS A 126 -0.91 5.72 -21.02
N GLN A 127 -1.74 5.29 -21.96
CA GLN A 127 -1.46 5.31 -23.40
C GLN A 127 -2.09 6.52 -24.12
N SER A 128 -2.96 7.26 -23.46
CA SER A 128 -3.51 8.53 -23.94
C SER A 128 -2.53 9.67 -23.74
#